data_69daa536d51189e3828165575c19fd5b
#
_entry.id   69daa536d51189e3828165575c19fd5b
#
_cell.length_a   1.000
_cell.length_b   1.000
_cell.length_c   1.000
_cell.angle_alpha   90.00
_cell.angle_beta   90.00
_cell.angle_gamma   90.00
#
_symmetry.space_group_name_H-M   'P 1'
#
loop_
_entity.id
_entity.type
_entity.pdbx_description
1 polymer ?
#
loop_
_entity_poly.entity_id
_entity_poly.type
_entity_poly.pdbx_seq_one_letter_code
_entity_poly.pdbx_strand_id
1 'polypeptide(L)'
;GEVKFHIKTKTDLGYVSYIRIREDLKDKIIGENFIVTDEIEVSVNKRTEGDEFLCSFNCSEEDLYNYLLINGEAVKSIYTKKKWSIDYYQNEVANKLGSFENPAASRHFTNKMLNILREKGVRIAYITLNCASVDTKIFEDIIEKHVVFKEYYEIPEETVRLIQETKLNGNKVFAVGTTVIRTLESC
;
A
#
# COMPACT_ATOMS: atom_id res chain seq x y z
N GLY A 1 -24.44 -14.89 -5.32
CA GLY A 1 -24.12 -13.61 -6.01
C GLY A 1 -22.65 -13.27 -5.85
N GLU A 2 -22.13 -12.44 -6.70
CA GLU A 2 -20.73 -11.99 -6.66
C GLU A 2 -20.55 -10.95 -5.54
N VAL A 3 -19.53 -11.12 -4.70
CA VAL A 3 -19.13 -10.17 -3.67
C VAL A 3 -17.74 -9.65 -4.02
N LYS A 4 -17.57 -8.33 -4.01
CA LYS A 4 -16.27 -7.70 -4.28
C LYS A 4 -15.58 -7.30 -3.00
N PHE A 5 -14.35 -7.74 -2.84
CA PHE A 5 -13.48 -7.40 -1.74
C PHE A 5 -12.47 -6.34 -2.21
N HIS A 6 -12.42 -5.20 -1.52
CA HIS A 6 -11.39 -4.18 -1.74
C HIS A 6 -10.44 -4.23 -0.55
N ILE A 7 -9.30 -4.86 -0.72
CA ILE A 7 -8.29 -4.96 0.33
C ILE A 7 -7.71 -3.56 0.57
N LYS A 8 -7.80 -3.08 1.81
CA LYS A 8 -7.32 -1.74 2.23
C LYS A 8 -5.94 -1.79 2.85
N THR A 9 -5.73 -2.73 3.75
CA THR A 9 -4.48 -2.86 4.48
C THR A 9 -4.32 -4.26 5.05
N LYS A 10 -3.08 -4.65 5.32
CA LYS A 10 -2.72 -5.85 6.07
C LYS A 10 -2.49 -5.46 7.54
N THR A 11 -2.90 -6.33 8.43
CA THR A 11 -2.65 -6.24 9.88
C THR A 11 -2.07 -7.56 10.37
N ASP A 12 -1.65 -7.63 11.62
CA ASP A 12 -1.19 -8.87 12.26
C ASP A 12 -2.29 -9.95 12.36
N LEU A 13 -3.56 -9.54 12.25
CA LEU A 13 -4.73 -10.41 12.37
C LEU A 13 -5.34 -10.80 11.02
N GLY A 14 -4.83 -10.28 9.91
CA GLY A 14 -5.35 -10.49 8.56
C GLY A 14 -5.46 -9.20 7.75
N TYR A 15 -6.40 -9.18 6.81
CA TYR A 15 -6.56 -8.06 5.89
C TYR A 15 -7.84 -7.29 6.22
N VAL A 16 -7.75 -5.97 6.35
CA VAL A 16 -8.94 -5.12 6.40
C VAL A 16 -9.40 -4.88 4.96
N SER A 17 -10.62 -5.28 4.67
CA SER A 17 -11.24 -5.16 3.35
C SER A 17 -12.54 -4.38 3.44
N TYR A 18 -12.76 -3.50 2.47
CA TYR A 18 -14.05 -2.86 2.27
C TYR A 18 -14.93 -3.81 1.43
N ILE A 19 -16.10 -4.16 1.95
CA ILE A 19 -17.06 -5.05 1.28
C ILE A 19 -18.35 -4.29 1.06
N ARG A 20 -18.64 -3.94 -0.20
CA ARG A 20 -19.87 -3.27 -0.54
C ARG A 20 -21.03 -4.26 -0.64
N ILE A 21 -21.86 -4.29 0.40
CA ILE A 21 -23.01 -5.18 0.52
C ILE A 21 -24.19 -4.41 1.14
N ARG A 22 -25.43 -4.94 0.97
CA ARG A 22 -26.61 -4.37 1.60
C ARG A 22 -26.48 -4.42 3.13
N GLU A 23 -27.02 -3.39 3.81
CA GLU A 23 -26.92 -3.26 5.28
C GLU A 23 -27.43 -4.48 6.04
N ASP A 24 -28.57 -5.05 5.60
CA ASP A 24 -29.21 -6.22 6.23
C ASP A 24 -28.41 -7.53 6.09
N LEU A 25 -27.34 -7.53 5.31
CA LEU A 25 -26.46 -8.67 5.10
C LEU A 25 -25.09 -8.53 5.78
N LYS A 26 -24.73 -7.34 6.24
CA LYS A 26 -23.39 -7.07 6.78
C LYS A 26 -23.03 -7.96 7.97
N ASP A 27 -23.95 -8.16 8.88
CA ASP A 27 -23.71 -9.04 10.04
C ASP A 27 -23.82 -10.52 9.68
N LYS A 28 -24.54 -10.84 8.62
CA LYS A 28 -24.73 -12.24 8.18
C LYS A 28 -23.53 -12.82 7.46
N ILE A 29 -22.67 -11.97 6.90
CA ILE A 29 -21.43 -12.44 6.23
C ILE A 29 -20.29 -12.70 7.22
N ILE A 30 -20.45 -12.32 8.49
CA ILE A 30 -19.44 -12.59 9.52
C ILE A 30 -19.43 -14.09 9.82
N GLY A 31 -18.26 -14.69 9.71
CA GLY A 31 -18.07 -16.14 9.83
C GLY A 31 -18.27 -16.91 8.53
N GLU A 32 -18.66 -16.25 7.44
CA GLU A 32 -18.83 -16.88 6.14
C GLU A 32 -17.52 -16.93 5.35
N ASN A 33 -17.41 -17.97 4.51
CA ASN A 33 -16.31 -18.16 3.58
C ASN A 33 -16.79 -17.90 2.15
N PHE A 34 -15.97 -17.22 1.37
CA PHE A 34 -16.22 -16.94 -0.03
C PHE A 34 -15.11 -17.53 -0.90
N ILE A 35 -15.50 -18.28 -1.91
CA ILE A 35 -14.60 -18.88 -2.88
C ILE A 35 -14.12 -17.78 -3.84
N VAL A 36 -12.82 -17.58 -3.90
CA VAL A 36 -12.15 -16.68 -4.86
C VAL A 36 -11.72 -17.46 -6.09
N THR A 37 -11.08 -18.62 -5.85
CA THR A 37 -10.74 -19.63 -6.85
C THR A 37 -10.91 -21.02 -6.23
N ASP A 38 -10.65 -22.08 -7.00
CA ASP A 38 -10.63 -23.46 -6.46
C ASP A 38 -9.61 -23.65 -5.33
N GLU A 39 -8.59 -22.78 -5.24
CA GLU A 39 -7.50 -22.87 -4.26
C GLU A 39 -7.54 -21.74 -3.22
N ILE A 40 -8.23 -20.63 -3.49
CA ILE A 40 -8.24 -19.44 -2.62
C ILE A 40 -9.65 -19.18 -2.11
N GLU A 41 -9.77 -19.21 -0.80
CA GLU A 41 -10.97 -18.78 -0.08
C GLU A 41 -10.65 -17.56 0.79
N VAL A 42 -11.65 -16.71 1.00
CA VAL A 42 -11.61 -15.60 1.95
C VAL A 42 -12.66 -15.79 3.02
N SER A 43 -12.25 -15.72 4.27
CA SER A 43 -13.12 -15.76 5.45
C SER A 43 -13.35 -14.35 5.97
N VAL A 44 -14.59 -13.97 6.23
CA VAL A 44 -14.94 -12.70 6.87
C VAL A 44 -15.02 -12.91 8.37
N ASN A 45 -14.01 -12.46 9.11
CA ASN A 45 -13.85 -12.79 10.53
C ASN A 45 -14.68 -11.89 11.45
N LYS A 46 -14.67 -10.58 11.19
CA LYS A 46 -15.47 -9.61 11.95
C LYS A 46 -15.63 -8.29 11.18
N ARG A 47 -16.67 -7.55 11.50
CA ARG A 47 -16.84 -6.15 11.09
C ARG A 47 -15.95 -5.27 11.96
N THR A 48 -15.26 -4.31 11.36
CA THR A 48 -14.42 -3.33 12.07
C THR A 48 -15.15 -2.00 12.19
N GLU A 49 -15.31 -1.29 11.09
CA GLU A 49 -16.01 -0.01 11.07
C GLU A 49 -16.76 0.14 9.74
N GLY A 50 -17.97 0.69 9.79
CA GLY A 50 -18.78 0.94 8.59
C GLY A 50 -18.94 -0.31 7.72
N ASP A 51 -18.38 -0.26 6.51
CA ASP A 51 -18.33 -1.35 5.52
C ASP A 51 -16.99 -2.09 5.50
N GLU A 52 -16.19 -1.94 6.56
CA GLU A 52 -14.90 -2.58 6.69
C GLU A 52 -14.97 -3.86 7.51
N PHE A 53 -14.29 -4.86 7.05
CA PHE A 53 -14.27 -6.19 7.65
C PHE A 53 -12.83 -6.70 7.74
N LEU A 54 -12.51 -7.35 8.84
CA LEU A 54 -11.28 -8.13 8.96
C LEU A 54 -11.51 -9.46 8.25
N CYS A 55 -10.66 -9.76 7.28
CA CYS A 55 -10.71 -10.96 6.46
C CYS A 55 -9.41 -11.74 6.58
N SER A 56 -9.47 -13.04 6.39
CA SER A 56 -8.31 -13.92 6.23
C SER A 56 -8.43 -14.74 4.96
N PHE A 57 -7.31 -15.07 4.35
CA PHE A 57 -7.22 -15.94 3.17
C PHE A 57 -6.56 -17.25 3.56
N ASN A 58 -7.00 -18.35 2.96
CA ASN A 58 -6.49 -19.71 3.21
C ASN A 58 -5.21 -20.03 2.43
N CYS A 59 -4.57 -19.04 1.82
CA CYS A 59 -3.35 -19.19 1.03
C CYS A 59 -2.18 -18.38 1.63
N SER A 60 -0.98 -18.61 1.10
CA SER A 60 0.19 -17.80 1.45
C SER A 60 0.02 -16.36 0.96
N GLU A 61 0.76 -15.43 1.58
CA GLU A 61 0.78 -14.04 1.16
C GLU A 61 1.28 -13.88 -0.28
N GLU A 62 2.27 -14.66 -0.65
CA GLU A 62 2.84 -14.67 -2.00
C GLU A 62 1.81 -15.12 -3.03
N ASP A 63 1.06 -16.18 -2.75
CA ASP A 63 0.01 -16.68 -3.65
C ASP A 63 -1.12 -15.66 -3.79
N LEU A 64 -1.54 -15.02 -2.69
CA LEU A 64 -2.55 -13.96 -2.72
C LEU A 64 -2.09 -12.80 -3.60
N TYR A 65 -0.86 -12.31 -3.42
CA TYR A 65 -0.37 -11.19 -4.22
C TYR A 65 -0.16 -11.56 -5.68
N ASN A 66 0.32 -12.75 -5.99
CA ASN A 66 0.40 -13.25 -7.36
C ASN A 66 -0.97 -13.33 -8.03
N TYR A 67 -1.97 -13.82 -7.29
CA TYR A 67 -3.35 -13.81 -7.77
C TYR A 67 -3.86 -12.39 -8.04
N LEU A 68 -3.64 -11.46 -7.11
CA LEU A 68 -4.07 -10.06 -7.24
C LEU A 68 -3.38 -9.33 -8.39
N LEU A 69 -2.11 -9.62 -8.66
CA LEU A 69 -1.39 -9.03 -9.80
C LEU A 69 -1.99 -9.42 -11.15
N ILE A 70 -2.51 -10.64 -11.24
CA ILE A 70 -3.06 -11.18 -12.50
C ILE A 70 -4.55 -10.83 -12.64
N ASN A 71 -5.33 -10.99 -11.56
CA ASN A 71 -6.79 -10.95 -11.58
C ASN A 71 -7.39 -9.76 -10.85
N GLY A 72 -6.59 -9.04 -10.06
CA GLY A 72 -7.03 -7.89 -9.30
C GLY A 72 -7.32 -6.68 -10.20
N GLU A 73 -8.23 -5.85 -9.75
CA GLU A 73 -8.47 -4.55 -10.37
C GLU A 73 -7.72 -3.47 -9.60
N ALA A 74 -6.94 -2.64 -10.31
CA ALA A 74 -6.33 -1.46 -9.70
C ALA A 74 -7.40 -0.52 -9.13
N VAL A 75 -7.15 0.01 -7.93
CA VAL A 75 -8.06 0.98 -7.29
C VAL A 75 -8.18 2.20 -8.20
N LYS A 76 -9.41 2.53 -8.58
CA LYS A 76 -9.67 3.68 -9.45
C LYS A 76 -9.58 4.97 -8.65
N SER A 77 -8.61 5.80 -8.98
CA SER A 77 -8.55 7.17 -8.46
C SER A 77 -9.79 7.98 -8.88
N ILE A 78 -10.30 8.83 -8.01
CA ILE A 78 -11.39 9.78 -8.31
C ILE A 78 -11.05 10.73 -9.48
N TYR A 79 -9.76 10.93 -9.75
CA TYR A 79 -9.26 11.80 -10.81
C TYR A 79 -9.17 11.11 -12.18
N THR A 80 -9.36 9.79 -12.25
CA THR A 80 -9.29 9.03 -13.52
C THR A 80 -10.67 8.69 -14.05
N LYS A 81 -10.94 9.05 -15.31
CA LYS A 81 -12.25 8.81 -15.95
C LYS A 81 -12.43 7.36 -16.43
N LYS A 82 -11.35 6.64 -16.69
CA LYS A 82 -11.36 5.26 -17.17
C LYS A 82 -10.48 4.35 -16.32
N LYS A 83 -10.73 3.04 -16.39
CA LYS A 83 -9.84 2.02 -15.84
C LYS A 83 -8.58 1.91 -16.70
N TRP A 84 -7.44 1.80 -16.05
CA TRP A 84 -6.15 1.53 -16.66
C TRP A 84 -5.63 0.18 -16.16
N SER A 85 -4.80 -0.50 -16.98
CA SER A 85 -4.08 -1.68 -16.53
C SER A 85 -3.18 -1.35 -15.35
N ILE A 86 -2.98 -2.31 -14.45
CA ILE A 86 -2.10 -2.18 -13.28
C ILE A 86 -0.68 -1.75 -13.68
N ASP A 87 -0.22 -2.12 -14.87
CA ASP A 87 1.10 -1.74 -15.40
C ASP A 87 1.32 -0.23 -15.45
N TYR A 88 0.25 0.55 -15.63
CA TYR A 88 0.33 2.02 -15.60
C TYR A 88 0.55 2.60 -14.21
N TYR A 89 0.32 1.80 -13.18
CA TYR A 89 0.53 2.19 -11.78
C TYR A 89 1.86 1.71 -11.24
N GLN A 90 2.51 0.76 -11.94
CA GLN A 90 3.87 0.31 -11.61
C GLN A 90 4.91 1.31 -12.11
N ASN A 91 6.05 1.35 -11.43
CA ASN A 91 7.19 2.16 -11.83
C ASN A 91 8.51 1.54 -11.33
N GLU A 92 9.63 2.18 -11.63
CA GLU A 92 10.99 1.66 -11.37
C GLU A 92 11.31 1.35 -9.90
N VAL A 93 10.52 1.88 -8.97
CA VAL A 93 10.75 1.66 -7.52
C VAL A 93 9.71 0.73 -6.89
N ALA A 94 8.67 0.31 -7.63
CA ALA A 94 7.64 -0.59 -7.16
C ALA A 94 8.09 -2.06 -7.31
N ASN A 95 9.02 -2.51 -6.49
CA ASN A 95 9.65 -3.83 -6.60
C ASN A 95 9.41 -4.77 -5.41
N LYS A 96 8.74 -4.31 -4.36
CA LYS A 96 8.33 -5.14 -3.22
C LYS A 96 6.81 -5.20 -3.13
N LEU A 97 6.28 -6.40 -2.93
CA LEU A 97 4.85 -6.63 -2.75
C LEU A 97 4.40 -6.17 -1.35
N GLY A 98 3.11 -5.86 -1.20
CA GLY A 98 2.49 -5.54 0.09
C GLY A 98 1.83 -4.16 0.18
N SER A 99 2.14 -3.23 -0.70
CA SER A 99 1.46 -1.92 -0.74
C SER A 99 0.19 -1.98 -1.58
N PHE A 100 -0.88 -1.35 -1.10
CA PHE A 100 -2.14 -1.17 -1.85
C PHE A 100 -2.21 0.19 -2.55
N GLU A 101 -1.19 1.03 -2.37
CA GLU A 101 -1.02 2.30 -3.09
C GLU A 101 0.27 2.28 -3.92
N ASN A 102 0.25 2.96 -5.05
CA ASN A 102 1.42 3.06 -5.90
C ASN A 102 2.37 4.19 -5.44
N PRO A 103 3.68 4.09 -5.72
CA PRO A 103 4.65 5.14 -5.39
C PRO A 103 4.53 6.31 -6.38
N ALA A 104 3.46 7.09 -6.31
CA ALA A 104 3.09 8.12 -7.28
C ALA A 104 4.17 9.22 -7.45
N ALA A 105 4.88 9.60 -6.38
CA ALA A 105 5.92 10.62 -6.43
C ALA A 105 7.11 10.23 -7.31
N SER A 106 7.37 8.93 -7.44
CA SER A 106 8.50 8.42 -8.25
C SER A 106 8.17 8.20 -9.73
N ARG A 107 6.93 8.43 -10.16
CA ARG A 107 6.55 8.27 -11.59
C ARG A 107 7.39 9.07 -12.58
N HIS A 108 7.93 10.19 -12.12
CA HIS A 108 8.78 11.06 -12.96
C HIS A 108 10.23 10.57 -13.05
N PHE A 109 10.63 9.59 -12.23
CA PHE A 109 11.99 9.06 -12.18
C PHE A 109 12.09 7.81 -13.05
N THR A 110 12.38 8.01 -14.33
CA THR A 110 12.67 6.91 -15.25
C THR A 110 14.07 6.33 -14.99
N ASN A 111 14.34 5.10 -15.42
CA ASN A 111 15.67 4.49 -15.36
C ASN A 111 16.73 5.37 -16.02
N LYS A 112 16.40 6.03 -17.13
CA LYS A 112 17.29 6.98 -17.79
C LYS A 112 17.64 8.15 -16.87
N MET A 113 16.67 8.74 -16.19
CA MET A 113 16.90 9.84 -15.26
C MET A 113 17.72 9.40 -14.05
N LEU A 114 17.40 8.25 -13.47
CA LEU A 114 18.15 7.69 -12.34
C LEU A 114 19.62 7.44 -12.70
N ASN A 115 19.88 6.95 -13.90
CA ASN A 115 21.27 6.76 -14.38
C ASN A 115 22.01 8.09 -14.56
N ILE A 116 21.38 9.09 -15.15
CA ILE A 116 21.99 10.45 -15.27
C ILE A 116 22.31 11.04 -13.89
N LEU A 117 21.42 10.84 -12.89
CA LEU A 117 21.69 11.29 -11.53
C LEU A 117 22.90 10.57 -10.92
N ARG A 118 23.02 9.25 -11.11
CA ARG A 118 24.18 8.47 -10.64
C ARG A 118 25.48 8.94 -11.31
N GLU A 119 25.46 9.18 -12.62
CA GLU A 119 26.61 9.71 -13.36
C GLU A 119 27.07 11.10 -12.86
N LYS A 120 26.12 11.88 -12.32
CA LYS A 120 26.42 13.18 -11.67
C LYS A 120 26.86 13.04 -10.20
N GLY A 121 27.06 11.82 -9.70
CA GLY A 121 27.48 11.56 -8.33
C GLY A 121 26.37 11.62 -7.29
N VAL A 122 25.09 11.67 -7.71
CA VAL A 122 23.96 11.58 -6.78
C VAL A 122 23.80 10.12 -6.32
N ARG A 123 23.88 9.91 -5.04
CA ARG A 123 23.59 8.59 -4.43
C ARG A 123 22.10 8.42 -4.28
N ILE A 124 21.57 7.27 -4.71
CA ILE A 124 20.13 6.93 -4.66
C ILE A 124 19.96 5.77 -3.70
N ALA A 125 19.13 5.98 -2.70
CA ALA A 125 18.78 4.98 -1.70
C ALA A 125 17.28 4.75 -1.68
N TYR A 126 16.84 3.58 -1.21
CA TYR A 126 15.45 3.16 -1.21
C TYR A 126 15.00 2.79 0.20
N ILE A 127 13.72 2.99 0.44
CA ILE A 127 13.00 2.49 1.61
C ILE A 127 11.76 1.76 1.12
N THR A 128 11.15 0.93 1.96
CA THR A 128 9.85 0.32 1.69
C THR A 128 8.82 0.87 2.67
N LEU A 129 7.65 1.25 2.17
CA LEU A 129 6.46 1.50 2.97
C LEU A 129 5.28 0.82 2.30
N ASN A 130 4.63 -0.09 3.01
CA ASN A 130 3.41 -0.74 2.55
C ASN A 130 2.21 0.15 2.89
N CYS A 131 1.88 1.05 1.96
CA CYS A 131 0.77 1.98 2.14
C CYS A 131 -0.57 1.24 2.13
N ALA A 132 -1.43 1.57 3.08
CA ALA A 132 -2.83 1.19 3.05
C ALA A 132 -3.54 1.93 1.90
N SER A 133 -4.54 1.26 1.28
CA SER A 133 -5.45 1.93 0.34
C SER A 133 -6.47 2.73 1.15
N VAL A 134 -6.16 3.98 1.42
CA VAL A 134 -7.02 4.85 2.24
C VAL A 134 -7.17 6.21 1.60
N ASP A 135 -8.38 6.53 1.18
CA ASP A 135 -8.83 7.92 1.11
C ASP A 135 -8.98 8.44 2.56
N THR A 136 -7.86 8.78 3.18
CA THR A 136 -7.85 9.40 4.52
C THR A 136 -8.38 10.82 4.38
N LYS A 137 -9.68 10.95 4.44
CA LYS A 137 -10.30 12.26 4.68
C LYS A 137 -10.02 12.63 6.12
N ILE A 138 -9.47 13.82 6.32
CA ILE A 138 -9.34 14.40 7.64
C ILE A 138 -10.74 14.97 7.99
N PHE A 139 -11.36 14.40 9.02
CA PHE A 139 -12.67 14.85 9.51
C PHE A 139 -12.56 15.63 10.81
N GLU A 140 -11.40 15.57 11.45
CA GLU A 140 -11.15 16.21 12.73
C GLU A 140 -10.79 17.69 12.55
N ASP A 141 -11.38 18.54 13.38
CA ASP A 141 -11.06 19.97 13.42
C ASP A 141 -9.63 20.26 13.93
N ILE A 142 -9.04 19.28 14.60
CA ILE A 142 -7.70 19.34 15.19
C ILE A 142 -6.87 18.19 14.63
N ILE A 143 -5.79 18.52 13.92
CA ILE A 143 -4.96 17.55 13.20
C ILE A 143 -4.33 16.49 14.12
N GLU A 144 -4.03 16.85 15.36
CA GLU A 144 -3.45 15.95 16.37
C GLU A 144 -4.42 14.84 16.80
N LYS A 145 -5.71 14.99 16.51
CA LYS A 145 -6.72 13.96 16.77
C LYS A 145 -6.92 13.01 15.61
N HIS A 146 -6.35 13.34 14.44
CA HIS A 146 -6.45 12.49 13.28
C HIS A 146 -5.71 11.17 13.49
N VAL A 147 -6.45 10.06 13.37
CA VAL A 147 -5.87 8.72 13.51
C VAL A 147 -5.20 8.31 12.22
N VAL A 148 -3.90 8.09 12.29
CA VAL A 148 -3.11 7.58 11.16
C VAL A 148 -2.97 6.07 11.30
N PHE A 149 -3.26 5.32 10.23
CA PHE A 149 -3.10 3.86 10.24
C PHE A 149 -1.63 3.45 10.42
N LYS A 150 -1.44 2.35 11.13
CA LYS A 150 -0.13 1.70 11.20
C LYS A 150 0.16 1.04 9.85
N GLU A 151 1.34 1.29 9.32
CA GLU A 151 1.82 0.72 8.06
C GLU A 151 3.19 0.09 8.30
N TYR A 152 3.41 -1.05 7.65
CA TYR A 152 4.73 -1.71 7.68
C TYR A 152 5.73 -0.89 6.88
N TYR A 153 6.91 -0.67 7.44
CA TYR A 153 8.02 -0.06 6.73
C TYR A 153 9.34 -0.80 6.97
N GLU A 154 10.27 -0.61 6.07
CA GLU A 154 11.61 -1.14 6.15
C GLU A 154 12.61 -0.11 5.62
N ILE A 155 13.66 0.17 6.38
CA ILE A 155 14.79 0.99 5.98
C ILE A 155 16.03 0.10 5.98
N PRO A 156 16.59 -0.24 4.81
CA PRO A 156 17.83 -1.00 4.74
C PRO A 156 18.97 -0.31 5.49
N GLU A 157 19.79 -1.07 6.18
CA GLU A 157 20.93 -0.55 6.95
C GLU A 157 21.87 0.31 6.09
N GLU A 158 22.08 -0.09 4.84
CA GLU A 158 22.85 0.70 3.87
C GLU A 158 22.23 2.07 3.63
N THR A 159 20.89 2.17 3.53
CA THR A 159 20.21 3.45 3.39
C THR A 159 20.44 4.36 4.59
N VAL A 160 20.36 3.80 5.81
CA VAL A 160 20.66 4.54 7.05
C VAL A 160 22.07 5.08 7.01
N ARG A 161 23.06 4.22 6.68
CA ARG A 161 24.48 4.61 6.58
C ARG A 161 24.69 5.73 5.56
N LEU A 162 24.10 5.62 4.38
CA LEU A 162 24.21 6.64 3.32
C LEU A 162 23.64 7.99 3.77
N ILE A 163 22.53 8.00 4.48
CA ILE A 163 21.92 9.23 5.02
C ILE A 163 22.86 9.87 6.05
N GLN A 164 23.39 9.08 6.99
CA GLN A 164 24.31 9.56 8.02
C GLN A 164 25.59 10.15 7.41
N GLU A 165 26.25 9.42 6.51
CA GLU A 165 27.43 9.90 5.80
C GLU A 165 27.16 11.20 5.02
N THR A 166 26.02 11.30 4.36
CA THR A 166 25.63 12.47 3.59
C THR A 166 25.49 13.69 4.50
N LYS A 167 24.84 13.55 5.66
CA LYS A 167 24.68 14.61 6.66
C LYS A 167 26.02 15.01 7.30
N LEU A 168 26.87 14.04 7.66
CA LEU A 168 28.18 14.28 8.25
C LEU A 168 29.12 15.08 7.31
N ASN A 169 29.01 14.83 6.00
CA ASN A 169 29.76 15.55 4.97
C ASN A 169 29.15 16.91 4.59
N GLY A 170 28.14 17.39 5.30
CA GLY A 170 27.48 18.67 5.04
C GLY A 170 26.63 18.69 3.76
N ASN A 171 26.36 17.54 3.16
CA ASN A 171 25.57 17.41 1.95
C ASN A 171 24.05 17.30 2.26
N LYS A 172 23.23 17.41 1.21
CA LYS A 172 21.77 17.38 1.34
C LYS A 172 21.19 16.01 1.06
N VAL A 173 20.17 15.66 1.82
CA VAL A 173 19.30 14.49 1.59
C VAL A 173 17.96 14.99 1.04
N PHE A 174 17.52 14.40 -0.06
CA PHE A 174 16.23 14.70 -0.70
C PHE A 174 15.31 13.51 -0.55
N ALA A 175 14.19 13.68 0.13
CA ALA A 175 13.13 12.69 0.22
C ALA A 175 12.15 12.87 -0.96
N VAL A 176 11.93 11.81 -1.72
CA VAL A 176 10.96 11.79 -2.83
C VAL A 176 9.71 11.07 -2.41
N GLY A 177 8.67 11.82 -2.13
CA GLY A 177 7.37 11.34 -1.65
C GLY A 177 7.15 11.57 -0.16
N THR A 178 5.89 11.86 0.20
CA THR A 178 5.44 12.02 1.59
C THR A 178 5.62 10.74 2.40
N THR A 179 5.49 9.59 1.74
CA THR A 179 5.73 8.26 2.33
C THR A 179 7.17 8.10 2.80
N VAL A 180 8.15 8.62 2.06
CA VAL A 180 9.57 8.59 2.47
C VAL A 180 9.77 9.46 3.71
N ILE A 181 9.19 10.66 3.74
CA ILE A 181 9.27 11.55 4.90
C ILE A 181 8.62 10.86 6.11
N ARG A 182 7.40 10.33 5.95
CA ARG A 182 6.70 9.62 7.03
C ARG A 182 7.54 8.48 7.61
N THR A 183 8.17 7.68 6.75
CA THR A 183 9.00 6.56 7.18
C THR A 183 10.22 7.05 7.96
N LEU A 184 10.93 8.06 7.45
CA LEU A 184 12.14 8.59 8.11
C LEU A 184 11.85 9.31 9.42
N GLU A 185 10.68 9.93 9.57
CA GLU A 185 10.26 10.61 10.81
C GLU A 185 9.65 9.65 11.84
N SER A 186 9.42 8.38 11.46
CA SER A 186 8.88 7.34 12.36
C SER A 186 9.96 6.51 13.07
N CYS A 187 11.25 6.83 12.85
CA CYS A 187 12.40 6.06 13.36
C CYS A 187 13.05 6.72 14.57
#